data_072ed570861238d9f048cc3b82e94197
#
_entry.id   072ed570861238d9f048cc3b82e94197
#
_cell.length_a   1.000
_cell.length_b   1.000
_cell.length_c   1.000
_cell.angle_alpha   90.00
_cell.angle_beta   90.00
_cell.angle_gamma   90.00
#
_symmetry.space_group_name_H-M   'P 1'
#
loop_
_entity.id
_entity.type
_entity.pdbx_description
1 polymer ?
#
loop_
_entity_poly.entity_id
_entity_poly.type
_entity_poly.pdbx_seq_one_letter_code
_entity_poly.pdbx_strand_id
1 'polypeptide(L)'
;MDKESAVLSLTDTMAKFTAYIGKRLPTDVKKKTAQLRAAETNPLAIAVYDSMAENQDYADKLDRPSCQDTGVIQYFISAGAGFPLLSELEGILENATKEATIKGPLRHNAVETFVEKNTGTNTGSKIPWLDWEIIPNADYAIVDVYMAGGGCTLPGSAKVLMPGQGYEGVTEFVFDVITSRGINACPPLLVGVGVSTSVETAARLSKRAILRPVDSSHPNESAALMEQLLEEGLNEIGIGPQGLTGNSSVMGVNIESSARHPSTIGVAVSTGCWAHRRGKIRINADLSYDILSHEGVVL
;
A
#
# COMPACT_ATOMS: atom_id res chain seq x y z
N MET A 1 23.90 22.82 -7.73
CA MET A 1 23.28 22.13 -8.89
C MET A 1 22.22 23.07 -9.43
N ASP A 2 22.15 23.27 -10.75
CA ASP A 2 21.06 24.05 -11.33
C ASP A 2 19.73 23.27 -11.23
N LYS A 3 18.61 23.97 -11.42
CA LYS A 3 17.28 23.41 -11.22
C LYS A 3 16.97 22.24 -12.17
N GLU A 4 17.41 22.33 -13.41
CA GLU A 4 17.17 21.28 -14.42
C GLU A 4 17.90 19.99 -14.05
N SER A 5 19.18 20.09 -13.69
CA SER A 5 19.97 18.96 -13.20
C SER A 5 19.38 18.35 -11.93
N ALA A 6 18.82 19.18 -11.03
CA ALA A 6 18.15 18.73 -9.81
C ALA A 6 16.87 17.90 -10.12
N VAL A 7 16.06 18.38 -11.06
CA VAL A 7 14.85 17.67 -11.53
C VAL A 7 15.21 16.32 -12.16
N LEU A 8 16.22 16.28 -13.03
CA LEU A 8 16.68 15.03 -13.66
C LEU A 8 17.21 14.04 -12.62
N SER A 9 18.01 14.50 -11.66
CA SER A 9 18.57 13.66 -10.60
C SER A 9 17.47 13.04 -9.72
N LEU A 10 16.49 13.85 -9.30
CA LEU A 10 15.39 13.34 -8.49
C LEU A 10 14.47 12.41 -9.29
N THR A 11 14.25 12.69 -10.58
CA THR A 11 13.50 11.81 -11.47
C THR A 11 14.15 10.42 -11.55
N ASP A 12 15.47 10.37 -11.77
CA ASP A 12 16.21 9.08 -11.83
C ASP A 12 16.16 8.34 -10.48
N THR A 13 16.33 9.04 -9.36
CA THR A 13 16.22 8.46 -8.02
C THR A 13 14.82 7.85 -7.81
N MET A 14 13.76 8.59 -8.10
CA MET A 14 12.38 8.11 -7.93
C MET A 14 12.04 6.98 -8.92
N ALA A 15 12.58 7.01 -10.14
CA ALA A 15 12.41 5.93 -11.10
C ALA A 15 13.06 4.63 -10.64
N LYS A 16 14.31 4.69 -10.13
CA LYS A 16 15.02 3.55 -9.55
C LYS A 16 14.28 3.00 -8.33
N PHE A 17 13.84 3.88 -7.42
CA PHE A 17 13.10 3.48 -6.24
C PHE A 17 11.78 2.81 -6.58
N THR A 18 10.99 3.38 -7.48
CA THR A 18 9.71 2.81 -7.93
C THR A 18 9.92 1.46 -8.63
N ALA A 19 10.91 1.34 -9.51
CA ALA A 19 11.27 0.07 -10.15
C ALA A 19 11.71 -0.99 -9.12
N TYR A 20 12.47 -0.59 -8.10
CA TYR A 20 12.90 -1.46 -7.02
C TYR A 20 11.72 -2.04 -6.24
N ILE A 21 10.75 -1.20 -5.86
CA ILE A 21 9.54 -1.63 -5.13
C ILE A 21 8.74 -2.64 -5.94
N GLY A 22 8.67 -2.52 -7.26
CA GLY A 22 7.99 -3.49 -8.13
C GLY A 22 8.56 -4.90 -8.04
N LYS A 23 9.84 -5.01 -7.70
CA LYS A 23 10.62 -6.25 -7.68
C LYS A 23 10.87 -6.81 -6.28
N ARG A 24 10.75 -5.99 -5.24
CA ARG A 24 11.15 -6.33 -3.86
C ARG A 24 10.06 -5.99 -2.86
N LEU A 25 9.77 -6.92 -1.99
CA LEU A 25 8.87 -6.66 -0.85
C LEU A 25 9.62 -5.91 0.25
N PRO A 26 8.94 -5.03 0.99
CA PRO A 26 9.54 -4.35 2.14
C PRO A 26 9.88 -5.33 3.26
N THR A 27 10.83 -4.94 4.10
CA THR A 27 11.42 -5.80 5.15
C THR A 27 10.37 -6.36 6.11
N ASP A 28 9.41 -5.54 6.53
CA ASP A 28 8.35 -5.93 7.45
C ASP A 28 7.39 -6.98 6.84
N VAL A 29 7.04 -6.86 5.57
CA VAL A 29 6.20 -7.84 4.87
C VAL A 29 6.91 -9.19 4.73
N LYS A 30 8.21 -9.19 4.34
CA LYS A 30 9.02 -10.42 4.28
C LYS A 30 9.07 -11.12 5.65
N LYS A 31 9.33 -10.35 6.71
CA LYS A 31 9.39 -10.86 8.09
C LYS A 31 8.04 -11.43 8.54
N LYS A 32 6.93 -10.69 8.30
CA LYS A 32 5.58 -11.16 8.69
C LYS A 32 5.20 -12.43 7.93
N THR A 33 5.44 -12.50 6.63
CA THR A 33 5.14 -13.71 5.84
C THR A 33 5.91 -14.93 6.35
N ALA A 34 7.18 -14.76 6.71
CA ALA A 34 7.97 -15.84 7.31
C ALA A 34 7.43 -16.29 8.68
N GLN A 35 6.95 -15.34 9.51
CA GLN A 35 6.30 -15.64 10.79
C GLN A 35 4.99 -16.42 10.59
N LEU A 36 4.14 -15.99 9.65
CA LEU A 36 2.89 -16.68 9.33
C LEU A 36 3.16 -18.11 8.83
N ARG A 37 4.17 -18.28 7.98
CA ARG A 37 4.62 -19.60 7.53
C ARG A 37 5.05 -20.49 8.70
N ALA A 38 5.82 -19.95 9.64
CA ALA A 38 6.31 -20.70 10.80
C ALA A 38 5.20 -21.12 11.78
N ALA A 39 4.13 -20.32 11.87
CA ALA A 39 2.97 -20.59 12.72
C ALA A 39 1.90 -21.46 12.06
N GLU A 40 2.02 -21.73 10.76
CA GLU A 40 1.04 -22.49 10.00
C GLU A 40 1.17 -24.00 10.26
N THR A 41 0.03 -24.67 10.36
CA THR A 41 -0.05 -26.12 10.62
C THR A 41 -0.73 -26.91 9.51
N ASN A 42 -1.50 -26.24 8.65
CA ASN A 42 -2.15 -26.87 7.52
C ASN A 42 -1.12 -27.15 6.40
N PRO A 43 -0.92 -28.43 5.98
CA PRO A 43 0.08 -28.78 4.98
C PRO A 43 -0.11 -28.07 3.62
N LEU A 44 -1.36 -27.80 3.21
CA LEU A 44 -1.64 -27.09 1.97
C LEU A 44 -1.25 -25.62 2.08
N ALA A 45 -1.61 -24.96 3.17
CA ALA A 45 -1.22 -23.58 3.44
C ALA A 45 0.30 -23.42 3.55
N ILE A 46 0.98 -24.38 4.20
CA ILE A 46 2.44 -24.47 4.25
C ILE A 46 3.03 -24.49 2.84
N ALA A 47 2.54 -25.35 1.95
CA ALA A 47 3.02 -25.44 0.57
C ALA A 47 2.80 -24.13 -0.22
N VAL A 48 1.71 -23.40 0.07
CA VAL A 48 1.45 -22.08 -0.53
C VAL A 48 2.49 -21.07 -0.06
N TYR A 49 2.77 -21.00 1.25
CA TYR A 49 3.80 -20.09 1.77
C TYR A 49 5.20 -20.44 1.22
N ASP A 50 5.53 -21.71 1.10
CA ASP A 50 6.81 -22.14 0.53
C ASP A 50 6.92 -21.71 -0.95
N SER A 51 5.83 -21.81 -1.71
CA SER A 51 5.76 -21.31 -3.10
C SER A 51 5.89 -19.78 -3.18
N MET A 52 5.31 -19.05 -2.22
CA MET A 52 5.49 -17.59 -2.13
C MET A 52 6.96 -17.22 -1.85
N ALA A 53 7.62 -17.93 -0.94
CA ALA A 53 9.04 -17.72 -0.63
C ALA A 53 9.92 -18.01 -1.86
N GLU A 54 9.71 -19.14 -2.52
CA GLU A 54 10.43 -19.52 -3.75
C GLU A 54 10.23 -18.50 -4.87
N ASN A 55 9.00 -17.98 -5.03
CA ASN A 55 8.71 -16.89 -5.99
C ASN A 55 9.51 -15.62 -5.68
N GLN A 56 9.67 -15.24 -4.40
CA GLN A 56 10.52 -14.10 -4.03
C GLN A 56 11.98 -14.36 -4.38
N ASP A 57 12.49 -15.55 -4.10
CA ASP A 57 13.86 -15.95 -4.45
C ASP A 57 14.11 -15.87 -5.96
N TYR A 58 13.15 -16.32 -6.79
CA TYR A 58 13.24 -16.15 -8.24
C TYR A 58 13.16 -14.70 -8.69
N ALA A 59 12.28 -13.90 -8.10
CA ALA A 59 12.18 -12.47 -8.38
C ALA A 59 13.50 -11.76 -8.06
N ASP A 60 14.14 -12.13 -6.95
CA ASP A 60 15.45 -11.60 -6.54
C ASP A 60 16.57 -12.03 -7.51
N LYS A 61 16.66 -13.32 -7.85
CA LYS A 61 17.70 -13.87 -8.74
C LYS A 61 17.59 -13.36 -10.18
N LEU A 62 16.37 -13.21 -10.69
CA LEU A 62 16.12 -12.82 -12.06
C LEU A 62 15.95 -11.30 -12.24
N ASP A 63 16.00 -10.56 -11.14
CA ASP A 63 15.71 -9.11 -11.09
C ASP A 63 14.38 -8.75 -11.78
N ARG A 64 13.31 -9.46 -11.41
CA ARG A 64 11.97 -9.34 -11.99
C ARG A 64 10.93 -8.98 -10.93
N PRO A 65 9.76 -8.44 -11.34
CA PRO A 65 8.63 -8.24 -10.43
C PRO A 65 8.17 -9.54 -9.77
N SER A 66 7.79 -9.45 -8.49
CA SER A 66 7.29 -10.57 -7.69
C SER A 66 5.93 -11.10 -8.17
N CYS A 67 5.19 -10.31 -8.93
CA CYS A 67 3.86 -10.64 -9.42
C CYS A 67 3.68 -10.10 -10.85
N GLN A 68 2.94 -10.82 -11.70
CA GLN A 68 2.61 -10.37 -13.06
C GLN A 68 1.73 -9.11 -13.06
N ASP A 69 0.90 -8.92 -12.02
CA ASP A 69 0.18 -7.66 -11.81
C ASP A 69 1.07 -6.74 -10.96
N THR A 70 1.81 -5.88 -11.62
CA THR A 70 2.66 -4.89 -10.96
C THR A 70 1.88 -3.71 -10.40
N GLY A 71 0.58 -3.65 -10.66
CA GLY A 71 -0.33 -2.64 -10.11
C GLY A 71 -0.29 -1.29 -10.84
N VAL A 72 -1.21 -0.41 -10.46
CA VAL A 72 -1.19 1.01 -10.80
C VAL A 72 -0.42 1.76 -9.71
N ILE A 73 0.51 2.61 -10.13
CA ILE A 73 1.39 3.32 -9.20
C ILE A 73 0.63 4.50 -8.57
N GLN A 74 0.72 4.59 -7.26
CA GLN A 74 0.17 5.68 -6.46
C GLN A 74 1.27 6.25 -5.56
N TYR A 75 1.37 7.58 -5.49
CA TYR A 75 2.29 8.28 -4.61
C TYR A 75 1.51 9.04 -3.53
N PHE A 76 1.89 8.84 -2.28
CA PHE A 76 1.39 9.57 -1.13
C PHE A 76 2.51 10.46 -0.62
N ILE A 77 2.34 11.75 -0.79
CA ILE A 77 3.39 12.74 -0.66
C ILE A 77 3.13 13.59 0.57
N SER A 78 4.04 13.56 1.53
CA SER A 78 4.07 14.49 2.66
C SER A 78 5.29 15.40 2.47
N ALA A 79 5.07 16.59 1.91
CA ALA A 79 6.16 17.47 1.52
C ALA A 79 6.15 18.78 2.33
N GLY A 80 7.33 19.24 2.68
CA GLY A 80 7.54 20.53 3.32
C GLY A 80 7.23 21.69 2.37
N ALA A 81 6.62 22.77 2.91
CA ALA A 81 6.40 23.99 2.14
C ALA A 81 7.70 24.63 1.63
N GLY A 82 8.84 24.32 2.29
CA GLY A 82 10.18 24.77 1.90
C GLY A 82 10.96 23.78 1.04
N PHE A 83 10.35 22.66 0.62
CA PHE A 83 11.04 21.67 -0.22
C PHE A 83 11.41 22.29 -1.59
N PRO A 84 12.67 22.24 -2.02
CA PRO A 84 13.15 23.04 -3.18
C PRO A 84 12.49 22.71 -4.51
N LEU A 85 12.03 21.46 -4.70
CA LEU A 85 11.39 20.98 -5.94
C LEU A 85 9.89 20.68 -5.76
N LEU A 86 9.23 21.33 -4.80
CA LEU A 86 7.81 21.07 -4.51
C LEU A 86 6.93 21.30 -5.74
N SER A 87 7.15 22.37 -6.51
CA SER A 87 6.37 22.69 -7.71
C SER A 87 6.65 21.77 -8.90
N GLU A 88 7.78 21.10 -8.93
CA GLU A 88 8.19 20.19 -9.99
C GLU A 88 7.84 18.73 -9.68
N LEU A 89 7.50 18.42 -8.42
CA LEU A 89 7.41 17.05 -7.92
C LEU A 89 6.37 16.20 -8.66
N GLU A 90 5.25 16.78 -9.09
CA GLU A 90 4.26 16.09 -9.93
C GLU A 90 4.87 15.61 -11.25
N GLY A 91 5.53 16.50 -12.00
CA GLY A 91 6.20 16.15 -13.25
C GLY A 91 7.36 15.15 -13.07
N ILE A 92 8.11 15.29 -11.96
CA ILE A 92 9.17 14.34 -11.57
C ILE A 92 8.58 12.94 -11.37
N LEU A 93 7.51 12.79 -10.61
CA LEU A 93 6.90 11.50 -10.31
C LEU A 93 6.21 10.88 -11.54
N GLU A 94 5.62 11.69 -12.41
CA GLU A 94 5.09 11.20 -13.68
C GLU A 94 6.21 10.65 -14.58
N ASN A 95 7.31 11.37 -14.76
CA ASN A 95 8.44 10.91 -15.56
C ASN A 95 9.14 9.71 -14.91
N ALA A 96 9.30 9.72 -13.59
CA ALA A 96 9.82 8.57 -12.84
C ALA A 96 8.97 7.31 -13.05
N THR A 97 7.64 7.44 -13.14
CA THR A 97 6.73 6.33 -13.44
C THR A 97 6.98 5.74 -14.83
N LYS A 98 7.16 6.58 -15.87
CA LYS A 98 7.48 6.14 -17.22
C LYS A 98 8.81 5.38 -17.27
N GLU A 99 9.84 5.93 -16.64
CA GLU A 99 11.15 5.29 -16.55
C GLU A 99 11.12 3.99 -15.73
N ALA A 100 10.45 3.99 -14.57
CA ALA A 100 10.30 2.81 -13.74
C ALA A 100 9.60 1.67 -14.48
N THR A 101 8.64 1.99 -15.34
CA THR A 101 7.94 1.01 -16.17
C THR A 101 8.90 0.23 -17.06
N ILE A 102 9.94 0.90 -17.58
CA ILE A 102 10.98 0.27 -18.41
C ILE A 102 12.03 -0.42 -17.54
N LYS A 103 12.57 0.28 -16.52
CA LYS A 103 13.65 -0.21 -15.64
C LYS A 103 13.21 -1.41 -14.79
N GLY A 104 11.94 -1.43 -14.34
CA GLY A 104 11.37 -2.48 -13.49
C GLY A 104 10.69 -3.62 -14.25
N PRO A 105 10.74 -3.70 -15.58
CA PRO A 105 9.82 -4.23 -16.56
C PRO A 105 8.39 -4.42 -16.03
N LEU A 106 7.79 -3.31 -15.60
CA LEU A 106 6.45 -3.31 -15.05
C LEU A 106 5.40 -3.54 -16.15
N ARG A 107 4.34 -4.27 -15.80
CA ARG A 107 3.20 -4.45 -16.69
C ARG A 107 2.50 -3.10 -16.93
N HIS A 108 2.02 -2.87 -18.13
CA HIS A 108 1.27 -1.66 -18.48
C HIS A 108 -0.16 -1.79 -17.96
N ASN A 109 -0.46 -1.19 -16.82
CA ASN A 109 -1.75 -1.33 -16.12
C ASN A 109 -2.61 -0.06 -16.17
N ALA A 110 -2.12 1.03 -16.77
CA ALA A 110 -2.92 2.25 -16.91
C ALA A 110 -3.76 2.23 -18.19
N VAL A 111 -5.07 2.38 -18.03
CA VAL A 111 -6.05 2.43 -19.12
C VAL A 111 -6.82 3.74 -19.01
N GLU A 112 -6.92 4.49 -20.12
CA GLU A 112 -7.75 5.69 -20.18
C GLU A 112 -9.23 5.32 -20.09
N THR A 113 -9.90 5.80 -19.06
CA THR A 113 -11.32 5.55 -18.80
C THR A 113 -12.18 6.08 -19.94
N PHE A 114 -13.26 5.37 -20.27
CA PHE A 114 -14.20 5.62 -21.36
C PHE A 114 -13.64 5.40 -22.78
N VAL A 115 -12.34 5.55 -22.97
CA VAL A 115 -11.67 5.23 -24.26
C VAL A 115 -11.23 3.77 -24.29
N GLU A 116 -11.06 3.16 -23.12
CA GLU A 116 -10.61 1.78 -22.89
C GLU A 116 -9.29 1.45 -23.62
N LYS A 117 -8.40 2.46 -23.69
CA LYS A 117 -7.10 2.32 -24.34
C LYS A 117 -5.98 2.31 -23.30
N ASN A 118 -5.17 1.25 -23.31
CA ASN A 118 -3.96 1.18 -22.49
C ASN A 118 -2.94 2.23 -22.93
N THR A 119 -2.36 2.94 -21.98
CA THR A 119 -1.40 4.05 -22.26
C THR A 119 -0.02 3.55 -22.63
N GLY A 120 0.36 2.35 -22.20
CA GLY A 120 1.69 1.76 -22.44
C GLY A 120 2.81 2.27 -21.56
N THR A 121 2.54 3.23 -20.66
CA THR A 121 3.56 3.94 -19.87
C THR A 121 3.29 3.94 -18.38
N ASN A 122 2.17 3.36 -17.91
CA ASN A 122 1.64 3.50 -16.56
C ASN A 122 1.36 4.94 -16.12
N THR A 123 1.27 5.87 -17.08
CA THR A 123 0.81 7.25 -16.87
C THR A 123 -0.40 7.52 -17.74
N GLY A 124 -1.21 8.51 -17.41
CA GLY A 124 -2.42 8.88 -18.14
C GLY A 124 -3.19 9.97 -17.39
N SER A 125 -4.47 10.14 -17.69
CA SER A 125 -5.31 11.14 -17.03
C SER A 125 -5.39 10.90 -15.52
N LYS A 126 -4.73 11.76 -14.70
CA LYS A 126 -4.61 11.64 -13.24
C LYS A 126 -3.88 10.36 -12.76
N ILE A 127 -3.11 9.69 -13.59
CA ILE A 127 -2.26 8.56 -13.24
C ILE A 127 -0.80 8.89 -13.59
N PRO A 128 0.16 8.68 -12.66
CA PRO A 128 0.01 8.12 -11.31
C PRO A 128 -0.88 8.97 -10.42
N TRP A 129 -1.62 8.32 -9.51
CA TRP A 129 -2.40 9.06 -8.51
C TRP A 129 -1.47 9.69 -7.50
N LEU A 130 -1.64 11.00 -7.23
CA LEU A 130 -0.86 11.76 -6.27
C LEU A 130 -1.76 12.23 -5.12
N ASP A 131 -1.47 11.77 -3.90
CA ASP A 131 -2.13 12.23 -2.68
C ASP A 131 -1.18 13.15 -1.91
N TRP A 132 -1.62 14.38 -1.62
CA TRP A 132 -0.78 15.42 -1.07
C TRP A 132 -1.11 15.76 0.38
N GLU A 133 -0.04 15.96 1.16
CA GLU A 133 -0.08 16.56 2.49
C GLU A 133 1.10 17.54 2.63
N ILE A 134 0.82 18.75 3.08
CA ILE A 134 1.86 19.77 3.29
C ILE A 134 2.30 19.75 4.74
N ILE A 135 3.60 19.61 4.97
CA ILE A 135 4.22 19.71 6.29
C ILE A 135 4.66 21.15 6.52
N PRO A 136 4.06 21.89 7.48
CA PRO A 136 4.50 23.24 7.79
C PRO A 136 5.97 23.29 8.22
N ASN A 137 6.70 24.31 7.76
CA ASN A 137 8.08 24.62 8.18
C ASN A 137 9.11 23.49 7.94
N ALA A 138 8.83 22.52 7.08
CA ALA A 138 9.79 21.52 6.64
C ALA A 138 10.38 21.88 5.27
N ASP A 139 11.57 21.36 4.99
CA ASP A 139 12.31 21.50 3.73
C ASP A 139 12.62 20.17 3.05
N TYR A 140 11.99 19.10 3.50
CA TYR A 140 12.12 17.75 2.96
C TYR A 140 10.78 17.23 2.44
N ALA A 141 10.82 16.16 1.66
CA ALA A 141 9.64 15.41 1.25
C ALA A 141 9.75 13.95 1.71
N ILE A 142 8.62 13.37 2.12
CA ILE A 142 8.46 11.93 2.31
C ILE A 142 7.48 11.45 1.25
N VAL A 143 7.89 10.43 0.49
CA VAL A 143 7.06 9.85 -0.56
C VAL A 143 6.85 8.38 -0.27
N ASP A 144 5.60 8.00 -0.02
CA ASP A 144 5.18 6.61 -0.01
C ASP A 144 4.78 6.22 -1.43
N VAL A 145 5.36 5.15 -1.96
CA VAL A 145 5.00 4.54 -3.24
C VAL A 145 4.19 3.29 -2.97
N TYR A 146 3.05 3.16 -3.60
CA TYR A 146 2.21 1.98 -3.50
C TYR A 146 1.86 1.45 -4.90
N MET A 147 1.99 0.14 -5.07
CA MET A 147 1.62 -0.55 -6.30
C MET A 147 0.29 -1.27 -6.11
N ALA A 148 -0.79 -0.60 -6.53
CA ALA A 148 -2.15 -1.06 -6.37
C ALA A 148 -2.51 -2.09 -7.45
N GLY A 149 -2.35 -3.37 -7.16
CA GLY A 149 -2.80 -4.45 -8.02
C GLY A 149 -4.33 -4.48 -8.16
N GLY A 150 -4.84 -4.95 -9.30
CA GLY A 150 -6.28 -5.04 -9.56
C GLY A 150 -6.98 -5.95 -8.55
N GLY A 151 -6.43 -7.14 -8.29
CA GLY A 151 -6.98 -8.09 -7.33
C GLY A 151 -7.07 -7.51 -5.91
N CYS A 152 -6.00 -6.90 -5.40
CA CYS A 152 -6.02 -6.32 -4.06
C CYS A 152 -6.84 -5.03 -3.95
N THR A 153 -7.23 -4.43 -5.06
CA THR A 153 -8.12 -3.25 -5.07
C THR A 153 -9.60 -3.63 -5.08
N LEU A 154 -9.96 -4.81 -5.60
CA LEU A 154 -11.35 -5.27 -5.75
C LEU A 154 -12.19 -5.28 -4.46
N PRO A 155 -11.68 -5.69 -3.26
CA PRO A 155 -12.48 -5.66 -2.04
C PRO A 155 -12.79 -4.26 -1.54
N GLY A 156 -12.06 -3.24 -2.00
CA GLY A 156 -12.20 -1.86 -1.54
C GLY A 156 -13.65 -1.40 -1.46
N SER A 157 -14.06 -0.95 -0.27
CA SER A 157 -15.46 -0.55 0.00
C SER A 157 -15.50 0.57 1.02
N ALA A 158 -16.55 1.42 0.92
CA ALA A 158 -16.77 2.49 1.89
C ALA A 158 -18.25 2.77 2.08
N LYS A 159 -18.65 3.14 3.29
CA LYS A 159 -20.01 3.63 3.59
C LYS A 159 -20.03 4.59 4.77
N VAL A 160 -21.16 5.22 5.00
CA VAL A 160 -21.41 6.00 6.20
C VAL A 160 -22.42 5.25 7.07
N LEU A 161 -22.05 5.03 8.32
CA LEU A 161 -22.89 4.39 9.34
C LEU A 161 -23.65 5.45 10.15
N MET A 162 -24.81 5.08 10.65
CA MET A 162 -25.52 5.84 11.67
C MET A 162 -24.74 5.75 13.00
N PRO A 163 -24.74 6.81 13.82
CA PRO A 163 -23.97 6.84 15.07
C PRO A 163 -24.36 5.72 16.07
N GLY A 164 -25.62 5.28 16.04
CA GLY A 164 -26.12 4.18 16.86
C GLY A 164 -25.52 2.81 16.53
N GLN A 165 -24.92 2.64 15.37
CA GLN A 165 -24.20 1.40 15.01
C GLN A 165 -22.83 1.30 15.67
N GLY A 166 -22.25 2.44 16.10
CA GLY A 166 -20.99 2.48 16.82
C GLY A 166 -19.82 1.78 16.13
N TYR A 167 -18.84 1.39 16.92
CA TYR A 167 -17.68 0.62 16.42
C TYR A 167 -18.02 -0.85 16.14
N GLU A 168 -19.11 -1.37 16.69
CA GLU A 168 -19.66 -2.67 16.30
C GLU A 168 -20.03 -2.68 14.83
N GLY A 169 -20.75 -1.65 14.34
CA GLY A 169 -21.05 -1.50 12.93
C GLY A 169 -19.82 -1.31 12.04
N VAL A 170 -18.74 -0.70 12.57
CA VAL A 170 -17.45 -0.65 11.86
C VAL A 170 -16.85 -2.06 11.73
N THR A 171 -16.85 -2.84 12.82
CA THR A 171 -16.38 -4.23 12.83
C THR A 171 -17.17 -5.10 11.86
N GLU A 172 -18.48 -5.07 11.92
CA GLU A 172 -19.38 -5.79 10.99
C GLU A 172 -19.03 -5.46 9.52
N PHE A 173 -18.86 -4.16 9.22
CA PHE A 173 -18.54 -3.75 7.86
C PHE A 173 -17.17 -4.29 7.38
N VAL A 174 -16.14 -4.30 8.23
CA VAL A 174 -14.84 -4.88 7.89
C VAL A 174 -14.97 -6.37 7.62
N PHE A 175 -15.69 -7.11 8.48
CA PHE A 175 -15.94 -8.53 8.29
C PHE A 175 -16.72 -8.81 7.02
N ASP A 176 -17.78 -8.07 6.73
CA ASP A 176 -18.60 -8.20 5.50
C ASP A 176 -17.74 -8.05 4.24
N VAL A 177 -16.84 -7.06 4.22
CA VAL A 177 -15.96 -6.81 3.08
C VAL A 177 -14.98 -7.97 2.88
N ILE A 178 -14.33 -8.43 3.96
CA ILE A 178 -13.31 -9.47 3.86
C ILE A 178 -13.93 -10.85 3.59
N THR A 179 -15.02 -11.21 4.23
CA THR A 179 -15.70 -12.49 3.99
C THR A 179 -16.28 -12.60 2.59
N SER A 180 -16.85 -11.50 2.06
CA SER A 180 -17.47 -11.49 0.74
C SER A 180 -16.49 -11.39 -0.41
N ARG A 181 -15.35 -10.72 -0.26
CA ARG A 181 -14.44 -10.36 -1.36
C ARG A 181 -12.97 -10.57 -1.09
N GLY A 182 -12.55 -10.82 0.17
CA GLY A 182 -11.15 -10.89 0.56
C GLY A 182 -10.36 -11.95 -0.20
N ILE A 183 -10.98 -13.07 -0.55
CA ILE A 183 -10.34 -14.14 -1.34
C ILE A 183 -9.83 -13.64 -2.70
N ASN A 184 -10.48 -12.64 -3.30
CA ASN A 184 -10.06 -12.07 -4.60
C ASN A 184 -8.77 -11.26 -4.53
N ALA A 185 -8.35 -10.88 -3.34
CA ALA A 185 -7.17 -10.03 -3.12
C ALA A 185 -5.89 -10.82 -2.80
N CYS A 186 -5.85 -12.12 -3.05
CA CYS A 186 -4.69 -12.98 -2.85
C CYS A 186 -4.18 -12.95 -1.38
N PRO A 187 -4.90 -13.55 -0.43
CA PRO A 187 -4.49 -13.61 0.98
C PRO A 187 -3.11 -14.28 1.20
N PRO A 188 -2.46 -14.03 2.36
CA PRO A 188 -2.92 -13.24 3.49
C PRO A 188 -2.92 -11.74 3.19
N LEU A 189 -3.96 -11.04 3.67
CA LEU A 189 -4.19 -9.63 3.34
C LEU A 189 -3.61 -8.69 4.40
N LEU A 190 -3.11 -7.53 3.99
CA LEU A 190 -3.05 -6.37 4.88
C LEU A 190 -4.36 -5.60 4.73
N VAL A 191 -5.10 -5.43 5.82
CA VAL A 191 -6.37 -4.72 5.84
C VAL A 191 -6.17 -3.32 6.39
N GLY A 192 -6.49 -2.31 5.61
CA GLY A 192 -6.51 -0.92 6.05
C GLY A 192 -7.93 -0.44 6.27
N VAL A 193 -8.18 0.05 7.48
CA VAL A 193 -9.48 0.60 7.87
C VAL A 193 -9.36 2.10 8.06
N GLY A 194 -10.22 2.86 7.41
CA GLY A 194 -10.34 4.29 7.61
C GLY A 194 -11.62 4.62 8.38
N VAL A 195 -11.53 5.38 9.47
CA VAL A 195 -12.69 5.84 10.24
C VAL A 195 -12.70 7.37 10.28
N SER A 196 -13.77 7.99 9.77
CA SER A 196 -13.84 9.45 9.62
C SER A 196 -15.30 9.94 9.58
N THR A 197 -15.52 11.15 9.07
CA THR A 197 -16.85 11.75 8.92
C THR A 197 -17.59 11.25 7.69
N SER A 198 -16.90 11.06 6.56
CA SER A 198 -17.49 10.85 5.24
C SER A 198 -16.78 9.74 4.47
N VAL A 199 -17.37 9.29 3.37
CA VAL A 199 -16.86 8.20 2.54
C VAL A 199 -15.47 8.52 1.98
N GLU A 200 -15.29 9.71 1.40
CA GLU A 200 -14.04 10.10 0.75
C GLU A 200 -12.88 10.23 1.74
N THR A 201 -13.14 10.78 2.94
CA THR A 201 -12.12 10.92 3.97
C THR A 201 -11.77 9.57 4.58
N ALA A 202 -12.76 8.70 4.84
CA ALA A 202 -12.52 7.34 5.30
C ALA A 202 -11.75 6.51 4.25
N ALA A 203 -12.11 6.61 2.96
CA ALA A 203 -11.41 5.92 1.88
C ALA A 203 -9.94 6.34 1.77
N ARG A 204 -9.64 7.65 1.86
CA ARG A 204 -8.27 8.15 1.88
C ARG A 204 -7.49 7.59 3.08
N LEU A 205 -8.08 7.61 4.27
CA LEU A 205 -7.45 7.08 5.48
C LEU A 205 -7.22 5.57 5.40
N SER A 206 -8.15 4.78 4.85
CA SER A 206 -7.95 3.34 4.67
C SER A 206 -6.77 3.01 3.75
N LYS A 207 -6.51 3.84 2.73
CA LYS A 207 -5.30 3.73 1.89
C LYS A 207 -4.04 4.09 2.66
N ARG A 208 -4.06 5.14 3.48
CA ARG A 208 -2.92 5.49 4.33
C ARG A 208 -2.64 4.40 5.38
N ALA A 209 -3.67 3.74 5.89
CA ALA A 209 -3.53 2.63 6.82
C ALA A 209 -2.69 1.47 6.23
N ILE A 210 -2.91 1.07 4.97
CA ILE A 210 -2.11 0.00 4.34
C ILE A 210 -0.68 0.43 3.99
N LEU A 211 -0.33 1.70 4.09
CA LEU A 211 1.05 2.18 3.89
C LEU A 211 1.88 2.08 5.18
N ARG A 212 1.25 1.91 6.33
CA ARG A 212 1.95 1.67 7.59
C ARG A 212 2.68 0.32 7.56
N PRO A 213 3.77 0.16 8.34
CA PRO A 213 4.38 -1.15 8.54
C PRO A 213 3.36 -2.18 9.04
N VAL A 214 3.47 -3.41 8.55
CA VAL A 214 2.55 -4.52 8.89
C VAL A 214 2.57 -4.82 10.39
N ASP A 215 3.70 -4.62 11.04
CA ASP A 215 3.93 -4.85 12.47
C ASP A 215 3.77 -3.57 13.32
N SER A 216 3.23 -2.49 12.74
CA SER A 216 2.95 -1.26 13.49
C SER A 216 1.65 -1.37 14.28
N SER A 217 1.52 -0.57 15.33
CA SER A 217 0.30 -0.41 16.10
C SER A 217 -0.14 1.05 16.12
N HIS A 218 -1.43 1.29 16.20
CA HIS A 218 -1.97 2.65 16.29
C HIS A 218 -1.55 3.33 17.60
N PRO A 219 -1.19 4.63 17.62
CA PRO A 219 -0.77 5.31 18.83
C PRO A 219 -1.90 5.50 19.88
N ASN A 220 -3.16 5.42 19.46
CA ASN A 220 -4.31 5.41 20.36
C ASN A 220 -4.60 3.96 20.79
N GLU A 221 -4.60 3.71 22.10
CA GLU A 221 -4.76 2.36 22.68
C GLU A 221 -6.05 1.66 22.27
N SER A 222 -7.18 2.37 22.18
CA SER A 222 -8.46 1.78 21.78
C SER A 222 -8.46 1.37 20.32
N ALA A 223 -7.82 2.14 19.45
CA ALA A 223 -7.66 1.80 18.04
C ALA A 223 -6.67 0.64 17.86
N ALA A 224 -5.57 0.61 18.64
CA ALA A 224 -4.62 -0.49 18.66
C ALA A 224 -5.27 -1.81 19.10
N LEU A 225 -6.10 -1.77 20.14
CA LEU A 225 -6.89 -2.93 20.56
C LEU A 225 -7.86 -3.39 19.47
N MET A 226 -8.50 -2.44 18.76
CA MET A 226 -9.39 -2.78 17.65
C MET A 226 -8.62 -3.39 16.46
N GLU A 227 -7.42 -2.91 16.14
CA GLU A 227 -6.54 -3.52 15.15
C GLU A 227 -6.28 -5.00 15.48
N GLN A 228 -5.89 -5.27 16.73
CA GLN A 228 -5.62 -6.63 17.20
C GLN A 228 -6.87 -7.54 17.14
N LEU A 229 -8.00 -7.09 17.67
CA LEU A 229 -9.24 -7.87 17.68
C LEU A 229 -9.77 -8.17 16.26
N LEU A 230 -9.62 -7.21 15.35
CA LEU A 230 -9.97 -7.43 13.94
C LEU A 230 -9.02 -8.43 13.27
N GLU A 231 -7.71 -8.36 13.52
CA GLU A 231 -6.74 -9.35 12.99
C GLU A 231 -7.05 -10.76 13.50
N GLU A 232 -7.28 -10.90 14.80
CA GLU A 232 -7.63 -12.18 15.42
C GLU A 232 -8.91 -12.77 14.81
N GLY A 233 -10.01 -12.00 14.80
CA GLY A 233 -11.30 -12.48 14.30
C GLY A 233 -11.30 -12.74 12.78
N LEU A 234 -10.60 -11.93 11.97
CA LEU A 234 -10.47 -12.18 10.54
C LEU A 234 -9.66 -13.45 10.23
N ASN A 235 -8.73 -13.82 11.09
CA ASN A 235 -7.97 -15.06 10.93
C ASN A 235 -8.82 -16.30 11.30
N GLU A 236 -9.77 -16.19 12.22
CA GLU A 236 -10.71 -17.27 12.54
C GLU A 236 -11.63 -17.66 11.38
N ILE A 237 -11.81 -16.78 10.38
CA ILE A 237 -12.60 -17.09 9.17
C ILE A 237 -11.99 -18.26 8.39
N GLY A 238 -10.66 -18.48 8.47
CA GLY A 238 -9.98 -19.63 7.87
C GLY A 238 -9.89 -19.58 6.35
N ILE A 239 -9.92 -18.39 5.71
CA ILE A 239 -9.70 -18.24 4.25
C ILE A 239 -8.31 -18.80 3.88
N GLY A 240 -7.30 -18.45 4.66
CA GLY A 240 -5.93 -18.90 4.49
C GLY A 240 -5.21 -18.33 3.28
N PRO A 241 -3.90 -18.67 3.09
CA PRO A 241 -3.11 -18.16 1.99
C PRO A 241 -3.70 -18.60 0.65
N GLN A 242 -3.85 -17.65 -0.29
CA GLN A 242 -4.48 -17.83 -1.61
C GLN A 242 -5.92 -18.39 -1.57
N GLY A 243 -6.61 -18.33 -0.41
CA GLY A 243 -7.95 -18.91 -0.26
C GLY A 243 -7.98 -20.43 -0.15
N LEU A 244 -6.85 -21.06 0.17
CA LEU A 244 -6.72 -22.52 0.24
C LEU A 244 -6.73 -23.05 1.68
N THR A 245 -7.49 -22.39 2.55
CA THR A 245 -7.58 -22.65 4.00
C THR A 245 -6.26 -22.42 4.73
N GLY A 246 -6.30 -22.32 6.05
CA GLY A 246 -5.12 -22.12 6.90
C GLY A 246 -5.38 -21.11 8.02
N ASN A 247 -4.40 -20.93 8.87
CA ASN A 247 -4.53 -20.12 10.10
C ASN A 247 -4.53 -18.59 9.83
N SER A 248 -4.05 -18.14 8.66
CA SER A 248 -3.86 -16.72 8.41
C SER A 248 -4.55 -16.25 7.14
N SER A 249 -5.72 -15.63 7.30
CA SER A 249 -6.44 -14.92 6.22
C SER A 249 -5.89 -13.52 6.01
N VAL A 250 -5.39 -12.90 7.08
CA VAL A 250 -4.78 -11.57 7.08
C VAL A 250 -3.39 -11.60 7.71
N MET A 251 -2.50 -10.73 7.22
CA MET A 251 -1.17 -10.52 7.79
C MET A 251 -1.15 -9.35 8.79
N GLY A 252 -2.23 -8.59 8.88
CA GLY A 252 -2.39 -7.48 9.78
C GLY A 252 -3.61 -6.64 9.45
N VAL A 253 -4.03 -5.85 10.43
CA VAL A 253 -5.06 -4.81 10.30
C VAL A 253 -4.49 -3.51 10.82
N ASN A 254 -4.52 -2.46 10.01
CA ASN A 254 -4.14 -1.12 10.40
C ASN A 254 -5.35 -0.18 10.32
N ILE A 255 -5.51 0.69 11.30
CA ILE A 255 -6.58 1.70 11.35
C ILE A 255 -5.96 3.09 11.24
N GLU A 256 -6.51 3.95 10.40
CA GLU A 256 -6.27 5.38 10.42
C GLU A 256 -7.60 6.10 10.66
N SER A 257 -7.56 7.15 11.48
CA SER A 257 -8.78 7.84 11.88
C SER A 257 -8.62 9.34 11.95
N SER A 258 -9.73 10.04 11.81
CA SER A 258 -9.85 11.47 12.09
C SER A 258 -11.03 11.74 13.01
N ALA A 259 -11.09 12.94 13.57
CA ALA A 259 -12.31 13.41 14.21
C ALA A 259 -13.47 13.36 13.23
N ARG A 260 -14.68 13.10 13.74
CA ARG A 260 -15.88 12.93 12.93
C ARG A 260 -17.04 13.79 13.43
N HIS A 261 -18.03 13.97 12.58
CA HIS A 261 -19.30 14.56 12.97
C HIS A 261 -20.04 13.59 13.94
N PRO A 262 -20.70 14.05 15.02
CA PRO A 262 -21.36 13.20 15.99
C PRO A 262 -22.48 12.34 15.37
N SER A 263 -23.09 12.76 14.26
CA SER A 263 -24.19 12.06 13.60
C SER A 263 -23.78 11.06 12.53
N THR A 264 -22.48 10.89 12.25
CA THR A 264 -21.99 10.01 11.20
C THR A 264 -20.72 9.27 11.60
N ILE A 265 -20.55 8.04 11.07
CA ILE A 265 -19.31 7.29 11.11
C ILE A 265 -19.00 6.86 9.68
N GLY A 266 -18.13 7.60 8.99
CA GLY A 266 -17.59 7.17 7.71
C GLY A 266 -16.60 6.02 7.96
N VAL A 267 -16.78 4.89 7.28
CA VAL A 267 -15.87 3.74 7.33
C VAL A 267 -15.49 3.31 5.93
N ALA A 268 -14.23 2.95 5.75
CA ALA A 268 -13.73 2.38 4.51
C ALA A 268 -12.70 1.28 4.79
N VAL A 269 -12.65 0.32 3.85
CA VAL A 269 -11.68 -0.78 3.85
C VAL A 269 -10.89 -0.72 2.55
N SER A 270 -9.57 -0.79 2.66
CA SER A 270 -8.64 -1.04 1.57
C SER A 270 -7.84 -2.30 1.88
N THR A 271 -7.44 -3.05 0.85
CA THR A 271 -6.65 -4.26 1.05
C THR A 271 -5.34 -4.23 0.28
N GLY A 272 -4.29 -4.81 0.87
CA GLY A 272 -3.07 -5.24 0.22
C GLY A 272 -3.03 -6.77 0.18
N CYS A 273 -2.41 -7.36 -0.86
CA CYS A 273 -2.26 -8.80 -0.98
C CYS A 273 -0.99 -9.31 -0.27
N TRP A 274 -0.73 -10.62 -0.33
CA TRP A 274 0.50 -11.22 0.18
C TRP A 274 1.78 -10.57 -0.36
N ALA A 275 1.76 -10.13 -1.62
CA ALA A 275 2.84 -9.39 -2.27
C ALA A 275 2.62 -7.87 -2.11
N HIS A 276 2.51 -7.41 -0.88
CA HIS A 276 2.21 -6.01 -0.55
C HIS A 276 3.41 -5.11 -0.87
N ARG A 277 3.46 -4.61 -2.11
CA ARG A 277 4.55 -3.78 -2.65
C ARG A 277 4.31 -2.32 -2.34
N ARG A 278 5.01 -1.83 -1.36
CA ARG A 278 5.07 -0.42 -0.99
C ARG A 278 6.50 -0.03 -0.64
N GLY A 279 6.78 1.23 -0.71
CA GLY A 279 8.06 1.77 -0.28
C GLY A 279 7.91 3.17 0.26
N LYS A 280 8.79 3.57 1.16
CA LYS A 280 8.84 4.90 1.74
C LYS A 280 10.25 5.44 1.61
N ILE A 281 10.38 6.63 1.03
CA ILE A 281 11.62 7.36 0.86
C ILE A 281 11.48 8.78 1.42
N ARG A 282 12.49 9.22 2.16
CA ARG A 282 12.66 10.63 2.55
C ARG A 282 13.66 11.26 1.62
N ILE A 283 13.35 12.45 1.12
CA ILE A 283 14.19 13.27 0.25
C ILE A 283 14.48 14.56 0.98
N ASN A 284 15.75 14.85 1.22
CA ASN A 284 16.19 16.06 1.92
C ASN A 284 16.31 17.25 0.94
N ALA A 285 16.50 18.48 1.46
CA ALA A 285 16.62 19.69 0.66
C ALA A 285 17.81 19.68 -0.33
N ASP A 286 18.87 18.95 -0.01
CA ASP A 286 20.05 18.75 -0.87
C ASP A 286 19.90 17.59 -1.86
N LEU A 287 18.71 16.97 -1.91
CA LEU A 287 18.33 15.79 -2.71
C LEU A 287 19.02 14.48 -2.28
N SER A 288 19.73 14.46 -1.18
CA SER A 288 20.08 13.20 -0.52
C SER A 288 18.82 12.49 -0.07
N TYR A 289 18.86 11.17 0.05
CA TYR A 289 17.66 10.39 0.39
C TYR A 289 17.95 9.27 1.39
N ASP A 290 16.92 8.90 2.12
CA ASP A 290 16.88 7.77 3.03
C ASP A 290 15.72 6.84 2.66
N ILE A 291 16.00 5.55 2.45
CA ILE A 291 14.97 4.54 2.21
C ILE A 291 14.50 3.99 3.56
N LEU A 292 13.24 4.27 3.91
CA LEU A 292 12.68 3.96 5.24
C LEU A 292 11.97 2.61 5.31
N SER A 293 11.73 1.95 4.18
CA SER A 293 10.93 0.71 4.07
C SER A 293 11.74 -0.54 3.76
N HIS A 294 12.98 -0.40 3.32
CA HIS A 294 13.85 -1.49 2.89
C HIS A 294 15.23 -1.27 3.50
N GLU A 295 15.55 -2.04 4.52
CA GLU A 295 16.80 -1.88 5.26
C GLU A 295 18.04 -2.15 4.40
N GLY A 296 19.05 -1.28 4.50
CA GLY A 296 20.34 -1.44 3.85
C GLY A 296 20.35 -1.23 2.33
N VAL A 297 19.25 -0.74 1.74
CA VAL A 297 19.16 -0.52 0.30
C VAL A 297 19.67 0.85 -0.09
N VAL A 298 20.51 0.88 -1.13
CA VAL A 298 21.00 2.08 -1.82
C VAL A 298 20.63 1.91 -3.31
N LEU A 299 20.16 3.00 -3.96
CA LEU A 299 19.67 3.00 -5.36
C LEU A 299 20.79 3.26 -6.37
#